data_93207bb51fe9eab184b431c50b54d955
#
_entry.id   93207bb51fe9eab184b431c50b54d955
#
_cell.length_a   1.000
_cell.length_b   1.000
_cell.length_c   1.000
_cell.angle_alpha   90.00
_cell.angle_beta   90.00
_cell.angle_gamma   90.00
#
_symmetry.space_group_name_H-M   'P 1'
#
loop_
_entity.id
_entity.type
_entity.pdbx_description
1 polymer ?
#
loop_
_entity_poly.entity_id
_entity_poly.type
_entity_poly.pdbx_seq_one_letter_code
_entity_poly.pdbx_strand_id
1 'polypeptide(L)'
;MPLAIFAQTQSKYIVVDQFGYLPESKKIAIIRDPQVGFDAAETFKPGKTYALVEAKTKKQVFKGKLTLWNEGKTDPSSGDKVWYFNFTNYKKEGTYYILDVEKRFKSYDFVIGANVYKEVLKQAFKTFYYQRDGFAKEAKYAGEGWADAASHMGKKQDPNCRQWGLENDASTEKDVHGGWYDAGDFNKYTNWTSDYIIYMLLAYEENPAAWTDDFGIPESGNKIPDVLDEVAFGLDYMLRLQFSSGSVISIVGEAEGSPPSSASEPSYWGSPSTSATLSAVAAFAYGAKVFKTINPSYSNKLLQAAKLSWDWAEANPNMKFYNNSAEHKTQGLGAGQQEVDDLGRFEKKMQAALRMYEATGEEKYITYFEQHYKETKMMSWSLVFPFGEYGQDMLLCYTKLPKAKPEIVKDIKAIYAVETDTINNLFAIKDHTDPYFAFQKDYVWGSNGTKAKQGNIYYNLVQYNVMPEIKDSARSIAESYIHYLHGVNPLSTCYLTNMYMFGGDKCTNQIYHGWFKNGSKKWDEATVSTFGPPPGFIAGGPNTEYNWDGCCPEGCGSKENNAMCFELDIKNLKNQPQQKSYMDFNQGWPLNSWAVSENSNSYQVQYLRLLSKFVK
;
A
#
# COMPACT_ATOMS: atom_id res chain seq x y z
N MET A 1 -12.35 55.12 -2.97
CA MET A 1 -13.02 53.89 -3.48
C MET A 1 -12.69 52.78 -2.52
N PRO A 2 -13.65 52.08 -1.91
CA PRO A 2 -13.34 50.88 -1.14
C PRO A 2 -12.81 49.82 -2.12
N LEU A 3 -11.61 49.32 -1.87
CA LEU A 3 -11.09 48.14 -2.54
C LEU A 3 -12.06 46.99 -2.24
N ALA A 4 -12.84 46.60 -3.23
CA ALA A 4 -13.61 45.36 -3.15
C ALA A 4 -12.62 44.22 -2.87
N ILE A 5 -12.59 43.72 -1.65
CA ILE A 5 -11.82 42.52 -1.28
C ILE A 5 -12.59 41.35 -1.91
N PHE A 6 -12.29 41.03 -3.16
CA PHE A 6 -12.78 39.78 -3.75
C PHE A 6 -12.27 38.61 -2.91
N ALA A 7 -13.19 37.79 -2.43
CA ALA A 7 -12.88 36.60 -1.68
C ALA A 7 -11.97 35.66 -2.51
N GLN A 8 -11.05 34.99 -1.84
CA GLN A 8 -10.23 33.95 -2.49
C GLN A 8 -11.07 32.67 -2.65
N THR A 9 -11.04 32.11 -3.84
CA THR A 9 -11.79 30.87 -4.15
C THR A 9 -10.82 29.68 -4.20
N GLN A 10 -11.15 28.62 -3.47
CA GLN A 10 -10.39 27.37 -3.53
C GLN A 10 -10.52 26.71 -4.91
N SER A 11 -9.42 26.16 -5.42
CA SER A 11 -9.36 25.63 -6.77
C SER A 11 -8.68 24.26 -6.80
N LYS A 12 -9.35 23.28 -7.37
CA LYS A 12 -8.80 21.94 -7.65
C LYS A 12 -7.72 21.92 -8.74
N TYR A 13 -7.46 23.06 -9.39
CA TYR A 13 -6.47 23.20 -10.46
C TYR A 13 -5.11 23.73 -9.96
N ILE A 14 -5.01 24.07 -8.69
CA ILE A 14 -3.75 24.42 -8.01
C ILE A 14 -3.45 23.29 -7.02
N VAL A 15 -2.63 22.35 -7.46
CA VAL A 15 -2.47 21.04 -6.83
C VAL A 15 -1.22 21.04 -5.95
N VAL A 16 -1.37 20.58 -4.71
CA VAL A 16 -0.31 20.50 -3.69
C VAL A 16 -0.45 19.19 -2.92
N ASP A 17 0.62 18.76 -2.25
CA ASP A 17 0.51 17.76 -1.18
C ASP A 17 -0.35 18.38 -0.06
N GLN A 18 -1.49 17.77 0.24
CA GLN A 18 -2.47 18.32 1.16
C GLN A 18 -1.99 18.30 2.61
N PHE A 19 -1.15 17.36 2.98
CA PHE A 19 -0.50 17.38 4.30
C PHE A 19 0.66 18.37 4.34
N GLY A 20 1.45 18.43 3.27
CA GLY A 20 2.50 19.41 3.08
C GLY A 20 3.87 18.84 2.70
N TYR A 21 4.91 19.56 3.10
CA TYR A 21 6.28 19.32 2.64
C TYR A 21 7.27 19.42 3.80
N LEU A 22 8.32 18.59 3.75
CA LEU A 22 9.48 18.81 4.61
C LEU A 22 10.20 20.12 4.22
N PRO A 23 10.83 20.85 5.18
CA PRO A 23 11.50 22.10 4.88
C PRO A 23 12.57 22.01 3.79
N GLU A 24 13.32 20.90 3.75
CA GLU A 24 14.41 20.67 2.80
C GLU A 24 13.99 19.98 1.48
N SER A 25 12.75 19.54 1.38
CA SER A 25 12.23 18.84 0.19
C SER A 25 12.06 19.78 -1.00
N LYS A 26 12.03 19.20 -2.18
CA LYS A 26 11.58 19.88 -3.39
C LYS A 26 10.09 20.20 -3.25
N LYS A 27 9.73 21.50 -3.34
CA LYS A 27 8.36 22.00 -3.16
C LYS A 27 7.87 22.65 -4.45
N ILE A 28 6.97 21.96 -5.13
CA ILE A 28 6.37 22.44 -6.38
C ILE A 28 4.86 22.30 -6.29
N ALA A 29 4.15 23.41 -6.45
CA ALA A 29 2.73 23.36 -6.75
C ALA A 29 2.52 23.18 -8.25
N ILE A 30 1.62 22.29 -8.61
CA ILE A 30 1.24 22.02 -9.99
C ILE A 30 -0.02 22.79 -10.31
N ILE A 31 0.01 23.56 -11.40
CA ILE A 31 -1.14 24.25 -11.95
C ILE A 31 -1.55 23.52 -13.21
N ARG A 32 -2.78 23.03 -13.25
CA ARG A 32 -3.28 22.21 -14.35
C ARG A 32 -4.42 22.88 -15.10
N ASP A 33 -4.45 22.66 -16.41
CA ASP A 33 -5.55 22.98 -17.29
C ASP A 33 -5.97 21.71 -18.03
N PRO A 34 -7.12 21.10 -17.72
CA PRO A 34 -7.55 19.87 -18.35
C PRO A 34 -7.87 20.08 -19.83
N GLN A 35 -7.30 19.24 -20.69
CA GLN A 35 -7.50 19.28 -22.13
C GLN A 35 -8.23 18.02 -22.64
N VAL A 36 -8.02 16.88 -21.94
CA VAL A 36 -8.59 15.58 -22.27
C VAL A 36 -9.14 14.93 -21.00
N GLY A 37 -10.24 14.22 -21.12
CA GLY A 37 -10.90 13.51 -20.04
C GLY A 37 -12.25 14.13 -19.67
N PHE A 38 -12.88 13.59 -18.61
CA PHE A 38 -14.22 14.00 -18.17
C PHE A 38 -14.30 15.50 -17.78
N ASP A 39 -13.18 16.08 -17.39
CA ASP A 39 -13.05 17.48 -16.96
C ASP A 39 -12.53 18.42 -18.07
N ALA A 40 -12.39 17.96 -19.31
CA ALA A 40 -11.83 18.76 -20.41
C ALA A 40 -12.62 20.04 -20.72
N ALA A 41 -13.91 20.07 -20.40
CA ALA A 41 -14.75 21.27 -20.55
C ALA A 41 -14.48 22.33 -19.47
N GLU A 42 -13.81 21.96 -18.38
CA GLU A 42 -13.52 22.82 -17.25
C GLU A 42 -12.17 23.55 -17.45
N THR A 43 -12.06 24.40 -18.46
CA THR A 43 -10.79 25.08 -18.76
C THR A 43 -10.31 25.96 -17.61
N PHE A 44 -9.02 25.88 -17.27
CA PHE A 44 -8.37 26.72 -16.27
C PHE A 44 -7.22 27.52 -16.90
N LYS A 45 -7.40 28.83 -16.97
CA LYS A 45 -6.35 29.73 -17.48
C LYS A 45 -5.60 30.36 -16.29
N PRO A 46 -4.35 29.97 -16.01
CA PRO A 46 -3.59 30.54 -14.89
C PRO A 46 -3.30 32.02 -15.06
N GLY A 47 -3.16 32.75 -13.95
CA GLY A 47 -2.57 34.09 -13.91
C GLY A 47 -1.07 34.04 -14.17
N LYS A 48 -0.45 35.23 -14.18
CA LYS A 48 0.99 35.39 -14.47
C LYS A 48 1.87 35.23 -13.23
N THR A 49 1.33 35.57 -12.05
CA THR A 49 2.08 35.62 -10.78
C THR A 49 1.43 34.75 -9.74
N TYR A 50 2.22 33.94 -9.09
CA TYR A 50 1.81 33.09 -7.99
C TYR A 50 2.55 33.47 -6.71
N ALA A 51 1.89 33.26 -5.57
CA ALA A 51 2.47 33.55 -4.26
C ALA A 51 2.23 32.40 -3.29
N LEU A 52 3.24 32.13 -2.46
CA LEU A 52 3.07 31.39 -1.22
C LEU A 52 2.55 32.37 -0.16
N VAL A 53 1.44 32.04 0.47
CA VAL A 53 0.76 32.90 1.44
C VAL A 53 0.68 32.17 2.78
N GLU A 54 1.12 32.81 3.85
CA GLU A 54 0.96 32.28 5.20
C GLU A 54 -0.53 32.29 5.58
N ALA A 55 -1.07 31.13 5.92
CA ALA A 55 -2.52 30.95 6.08
C ALA A 55 -3.11 31.82 7.21
N LYS A 56 -2.38 31.96 8.33
CA LYS A 56 -2.83 32.74 9.49
C LYS A 56 -2.86 34.26 9.23
N THR A 57 -1.77 34.79 8.69
CA THR A 57 -1.59 36.27 8.55
C THR A 57 -2.05 36.79 7.20
N LYS A 58 -2.32 35.91 6.24
CA LYS A 58 -2.62 36.23 4.84
C LYS A 58 -1.49 36.97 4.12
N LYS A 59 -0.27 36.96 4.70
CA LYS A 59 0.90 37.61 4.12
C LYS A 59 1.49 36.76 2.99
N GLN A 60 1.74 37.38 1.84
CA GLN A 60 2.50 36.80 0.76
C GLN A 60 3.98 36.75 1.16
N VAL A 61 4.52 35.57 1.38
CA VAL A 61 5.89 35.36 1.90
C VAL A 61 6.90 34.96 0.83
N PHE A 62 6.41 34.48 -0.32
CA PHE A 62 7.24 34.17 -1.48
C PHE A 62 6.41 34.44 -2.75
N LYS A 63 7.04 34.94 -3.82
CA LYS A 63 6.41 35.18 -5.12
C LYS A 63 7.26 34.65 -6.25
N GLY A 64 6.62 34.19 -7.32
CA GLY A 64 7.31 33.72 -8.52
C GLY A 64 6.39 33.67 -9.73
N LYS A 65 7.00 33.40 -10.87
CA LYS A 65 6.31 33.13 -12.12
C LYS A 65 6.15 31.61 -12.30
N LEU A 66 5.21 31.22 -13.13
CA LEU A 66 5.05 29.84 -13.54
C LEU A 66 6.10 29.43 -14.57
N THR A 67 6.53 28.19 -14.50
CA THR A 67 7.31 27.52 -15.55
C THR A 67 6.40 26.55 -16.28
N LEU A 68 6.32 26.67 -17.60
CA LEU A 68 5.50 25.79 -18.44
C LEU A 68 6.16 24.42 -18.58
N TRP A 69 5.42 23.35 -18.34
CA TRP A 69 5.88 21.99 -18.57
C TRP A 69 5.91 21.69 -20.07
N ASN A 70 6.99 21.05 -20.53
CA ASN A 70 7.16 20.48 -21.86
C ASN A 70 6.59 21.38 -22.98
N GLU A 71 6.99 22.67 -22.98
CA GLU A 71 6.59 23.68 -23.99
C GLU A 71 5.06 23.85 -24.14
N GLY A 72 4.27 23.39 -23.15
CA GLY A 72 2.82 23.49 -23.15
C GLY A 72 2.11 22.36 -23.89
N LYS A 73 2.79 21.25 -24.14
CA LYS A 73 2.14 20.03 -24.62
C LYS A 73 1.19 19.47 -23.56
N THR A 74 0.13 18.84 -24.03
CA THR A 74 -0.78 18.07 -23.18
C THR A 74 -0.11 16.73 -22.84
N ASP A 75 -0.07 16.38 -21.57
CA ASP A 75 0.40 15.07 -21.14
C ASP A 75 -0.66 14.00 -21.48
N PRO A 76 -0.33 12.94 -22.20
CA PRO A 76 -1.30 11.93 -22.59
C PRO A 76 -1.81 11.09 -21.40
N SER A 77 -1.01 10.92 -20.36
CA SER A 77 -1.38 10.09 -19.19
C SER A 77 -2.37 10.80 -18.26
N SER A 78 -2.26 12.11 -18.09
CA SER A 78 -3.18 12.91 -17.29
C SER A 78 -4.23 13.67 -18.11
N GLY A 79 -3.98 13.91 -19.39
CA GLY A 79 -4.83 14.75 -20.24
C GLY A 79 -4.70 16.25 -19.93
N ASP A 80 -3.66 16.67 -19.22
CA ASP A 80 -3.52 18.03 -18.72
C ASP A 80 -2.39 18.80 -19.43
N LYS A 81 -2.59 20.09 -19.57
CA LYS A 81 -1.55 21.08 -19.78
C LYS A 81 -1.13 21.62 -18.42
N VAL A 82 0.19 21.70 -18.15
CA VAL A 82 0.70 21.90 -16.80
C VAL A 82 1.72 23.02 -16.70
N TRP A 83 1.69 23.72 -15.58
CA TRP A 83 2.69 24.71 -15.14
C TRP A 83 3.15 24.41 -13.72
N TYR A 84 4.36 24.83 -13.40
CA TYR A 84 4.98 24.69 -12.10
C TYR A 84 5.15 26.03 -11.40
N PHE A 85 4.76 26.07 -10.13
CA PHE A 85 5.18 27.10 -9.20
C PHE A 85 6.16 26.51 -8.21
N ASN A 86 7.45 26.83 -8.39
CA ASN A 86 8.54 26.29 -7.56
C ASN A 86 8.82 27.23 -6.38
N PHE A 87 8.62 26.74 -5.15
CA PHE A 87 8.90 27.44 -3.90
C PHE A 87 9.89 26.67 -2.99
N THR A 88 10.70 25.77 -3.58
CA THR A 88 11.69 24.92 -2.88
C THR A 88 12.60 25.70 -1.94
N ASN A 89 13.00 26.92 -2.33
CA ASN A 89 13.88 27.77 -1.52
C ASN A 89 13.22 28.35 -0.26
N TYR A 90 11.91 28.27 -0.13
CA TYR A 90 11.21 28.70 1.07
C TYR A 90 11.13 27.55 2.08
N LYS A 91 11.79 27.70 3.25
CA LYS A 91 11.99 26.61 4.22
C LYS A 91 11.35 26.87 5.58
N LYS A 92 10.78 28.09 5.80
CA LYS A 92 10.21 28.44 7.09
C LYS A 92 8.99 27.57 7.40
N GLU A 93 8.98 26.95 8.56
CA GLU A 93 7.85 26.15 9.04
C GLU A 93 6.59 26.99 9.26
N GLY A 94 5.43 26.42 8.99
CA GLY A 94 4.13 27.05 9.12
C GLY A 94 3.08 26.45 8.20
N THR A 95 1.87 27.03 8.22
CA THR A 95 0.75 26.64 7.34
C THR A 95 0.60 27.66 6.22
N TYR A 96 0.48 27.18 5.01
CA TYR A 96 0.53 27.99 3.78
C TYR A 96 -0.52 27.53 2.77
N TYR A 97 -0.75 28.38 1.77
CA TYR A 97 -1.43 28.02 0.53
C TYR A 97 -0.79 28.74 -0.66
N ILE A 98 -1.00 28.22 -1.84
CA ILE A 98 -0.58 28.85 -3.10
C ILE A 98 -1.73 29.73 -3.61
N LEU A 99 -1.42 30.95 -4.00
CA LEU A 99 -2.37 31.93 -4.53
C LEU A 99 -2.01 32.33 -5.95
N ASP A 100 -2.95 32.19 -6.88
CA ASP A 100 -2.96 32.96 -8.13
C ASP A 100 -3.31 34.41 -7.80
N VAL A 101 -2.34 35.30 -7.94
CA VAL A 101 -2.46 36.71 -7.47
C VAL A 101 -3.50 37.47 -8.28
N GLU A 102 -3.56 37.21 -9.60
CA GLU A 102 -4.47 37.94 -10.51
C GLU A 102 -5.89 37.36 -10.47
N LYS A 103 -6.03 36.03 -10.44
CA LYS A 103 -7.32 35.37 -10.52
C LYS A 103 -7.97 35.12 -9.17
N ARG A 104 -7.22 35.28 -8.07
CA ARG A 104 -7.67 35.04 -6.70
C ARG A 104 -8.06 33.61 -6.38
N PHE A 105 -7.62 32.63 -7.18
CA PHE A 105 -7.73 31.24 -6.86
C PHE A 105 -6.63 30.80 -5.90
N LYS A 106 -6.95 29.93 -4.95
CA LYS A 106 -5.99 29.35 -4.01
C LYS A 106 -6.02 27.84 -4.00
N SER A 107 -4.88 27.21 -3.64
CA SER A 107 -4.81 25.79 -3.33
C SER A 107 -5.53 25.45 -2.02
N TYR A 108 -5.58 24.17 -1.67
CA TYR A 108 -5.73 23.73 -0.29
C TYR A 108 -4.62 24.32 0.59
N ASP A 109 -4.91 24.43 1.89
CA ASP A 109 -3.88 24.79 2.87
C ASP A 109 -2.97 23.58 3.09
N PHE A 110 -1.69 23.79 3.35
CA PHE A 110 -0.71 22.73 3.62
C PHE A 110 0.36 23.21 4.60
N VAL A 111 1.08 22.25 5.20
CA VAL A 111 2.13 22.53 6.18
C VAL A 111 3.51 22.44 5.54
N ILE A 112 4.42 23.36 5.86
CA ILE A 112 5.86 23.13 5.75
C ILE A 112 6.36 22.83 7.16
N GLY A 113 6.89 21.63 7.41
CA GLY A 113 7.29 21.25 8.76
C GLY A 113 8.06 19.93 8.83
N ALA A 114 8.97 19.83 9.81
CA ALA A 114 9.82 18.63 9.97
C ALA A 114 9.02 17.36 10.30
N ASN A 115 7.84 17.50 10.93
CA ASN A 115 7.00 16.39 11.39
C ASN A 115 5.72 16.21 10.56
N VAL A 116 5.67 16.75 9.34
CA VAL A 116 4.46 16.83 8.51
C VAL A 116 3.83 15.46 8.23
N TYR A 117 4.63 14.41 8.14
CA TYR A 117 4.16 13.05 7.83
C TYR A 117 3.97 12.14 9.06
N LYS A 118 4.33 12.60 10.27
CA LYS A 118 4.29 11.73 11.46
C LYS A 118 2.87 11.24 11.75
N GLU A 119 1.88 12.15 11.74
CA GLU A 119 0.49 11.78 11.99
C GLU A 119 -0.11 10.97 10.84
N VAL A 120 0.29 11.29 9.60
CA VAL A 120 -0.14 10.52 8.42
C VAL A 120 0.34 9.07 8.51
N LEU A 121 1.59 8.86 8.94
CA LEU A 121 2.15 7.52 9.16
C LEU A 121 1.37 6.75 10.24
N LYS A 122 1.01 7.43 11.35
CA LYS A 122 0.23 6.82 12.42
C LYS A 122 -1.13 6.34 11.94
N GLN A 123 -1.88 7.21 11.25
CA GLN A 123 -3.21 6.85 10.75
C GLN A 123 -3.14 5.75 9.70
N ALA A 124 -2.20 5.83 8.77
CA ALA A 124 -2.00 4.80 7.76
C ALA A 124 -1.55 3.45 8.36
N PHE A 125 -0.77 3.45 9.43
CA PHE A 125 -0.39 2.23 10.15
C PHE A 125 -1.56 1.60 10.90
N LYS A 126 -2.44 2.40 11.50
CA LYS A 126 -3.63 1.90 12.22
C LYS A 126 -4.60 1.12 11.35
N THR A 127 -4.49 1.19 10.04
CA THR A 127 -5.30 0.36 9.15
C THR A 127 -5.10 -1.14 9.39
N PHE A 128 -3.89 -1.57 9.73
CA PHE A 128 -3.64 -2.95 10.15
C PHE A 128 -4.41 -3.33 11.42
N TYR A 129 -4.50 -2.43 12.41
CA TYR A 129 -5.32 -2.66 13.60
C TYR A 129 -6.81 -2.83 13.27
N TYR A 130 -7.36 -2.04 12.31
CA TYR A 130 -8.74 -2.23 11.86
C TYR A 130 -8.96 -3.55 11.12
N GLN A 131 -7.93 -4.05 10.44
CA GLN A 131 -7.95 -5.33 9.71
C GLN A 131 -7.67 -6.55 10.61
N ARG A 132 -7.31 -6.40 11.89
CA ARG A 132 -7.11 -7.54 12.79
C ARG A 132 -8.36 -8.39 12.89
N ASP A 133 -8.23 -9.70 12.67
CA ASP A 133 -9.27 -10.69 12.90
C ASP A 133 -9.14 -11.33 14.28
N GLY A 134 -10.25 -11.90 14.81
CA GLY A 134 -10.25 -12.56 16.11
C GLY A 134 -9.91 -11.65 17.30
N PHE A 135 -9.97 -10.34 17.12
CA PHE A 135 -9.49 -9.34 18.05
C PHE A 135 -10.51 -8.20 18.23
N ALA A 136 -10.84 -7.86 19.48
CA ALA A 136 -11.77 -6.76 19.78
C ALA A 136 -11.16 -5.40 19.46
N LYS A 137 -11.88 -4.57 18.73
CA LYS A 137 -11.50 -3.19 18.43
C LYS A 137 -12.15 -2.28 19.46
N GLU A 138 -11.43 -2.03 20.56
CA GLU A 138 -11.93 -1.18 21.64
C GLU A 138 -12.00 0.29 21.21
N ALA A 139 -13.08 0.99 21.62
CA ALA A 139 -13.33 2.39 21.23
C ALA A 139 -12.18 3.35 21.57
N LYS A 140 -11.46 3.13 22.66
CA LYS A 140 -10.31 3.98 23.05
C LYS A 140 -9.16 3.97 22.04
N TYR A 141 -9.04 2.89 21.24
CA TYR A 141 -8.02 2.76 20.19
C TYR A 141 -8.60 2.94 18.78
N ALA A 142 -9.76 2.30 18.52
CA ALA A 142 -10.42 2.38 17.23
C ALA A 142 -11.15 3.71 16.98
N GLY A 143 -11.56 4.38 18.06
CA GLY A 143 -12.59 5.42 18.02
C GLY A 143 -13.99 4.81 18.12
N GLU A 144 -14.95 5.58 18.64
CA GLU A 144 -16.33 5.14 18.86
C GLU A 144 -17.01 4.60 17.59
N GLY A 145 -16.69 5.19 16.44
CA GLY A 145 -17.29 4.82 15.15
C GLY A 145 -16.90 3.45 14.63
N TRP A 146 -15.73 2.95 15.02
CA TRP A 146 -15.13 1.71 14.50
C TRP A 146 -14.81 0.70 15.60
N ALA A 147 -15.44 0.84 16.78
CA ALA A 147 -15.38 -0.16 17.82
C ALA A 147 -16.19 -1.38 17.38
N ASP A 148 -15.64 -2.58 17.61
CA ASP A 148 -16.26 -3.84 17.27
C ASP A 148 -15.77 -4.96 18.20
N ALA A 149 -16.61 -5.99 18.43
CA ALA A 149 -16.20 -7.17 19.17
C ALA A 149 -15.20 -8.01 18.36
N ALA A 150 -14.60 -9.02 18.99
CA ALA A 150 -13.76 -9.97 18.27
C ALA A 150 -14.58 -10.70 17.20
N SER A 151 -14.12 -10.63 15.96
CA SER A 151 -14.79 -11.23 14.80
C SER A 151 -14.44 -12.72 14.66
N HIS A 152 -15.26 -13.49 13.93
CA HIS A 152 -15.01 -14.90 13.57
C HIS A 152 -14.67 -15.84 14.74
N MET A 153 -15.18 -15.55 15.97
CA MET A 153 -14.95 -16.34 17.18
C MET A 153 -16.10 -17.28 17.52
N GLY A 154 -17.06 -17.44 16.63
CA GLY A 154 -18.26 -18.27 16.81
C GLY A 154 -18.02 -19.76 16.52
N LYS A 155 -19.12 -20.52 16.55
CA LYS A 155 -19.11 -21.96 16.29
C LYS A 155 -18.71 -22.23 14.81
N LYS A 156 -17.76 -23.14 14.59
CA LYS A 156 -17.16 -23.46 13.26
C LYS A 156 -16.48 -22.29 12.59
N GLN A 157 -16.21 -21.24 13.32
CA GLN A 157 -15.33 -20.16 12.88
C GLN A 157 -13.91 -20.43 13.33
N ASP A 158 -13.04 -19.46 13.35
CA ASP A 158 -11.60 -19.58 13.50
C ASP A 158 -11.09 -20.47 14.64
N PRO A 159 -11.66 -20.44 15.87
CA PRO A 159 -11.21 -21.35 16.93
C PRO A 159 -11.47 -22.84 16.63
N ASN A 160 -12.43 -23.14 15.75
CA ASN A 160 -12.83 -24.50 15.36
C ASN A 160 -12.98 -24.59 13.83
N CYS A 161 -12.09 -23.93 13.09
CA CYS A 161 -12.06 -23.87 11.65
C CYS A 161 -11.78 -25.24 11.05
N ARG A 162 -12.57 -25.67 10.06
CA ARG A 162 -12.42 -26.97 9.41
C ARG A 162 -11.77 -26.84 8.03
N GLN A 163 -11.25 -27.95 7.56
CA GLN A 163 -10.65 -28.02 6.22
C GLN A 163 -11.72 -27.91 5.14
N TRP A 164 -11.45 -27.09 4.12
CA TRP A 164 -12.27 -27.03 2.91
C TRP A 164 -12.36 -28.39 2.23
N GLY A 165 -13.56 -28.80 1.85
CA GLY A 165 -13.84 -30.11 1.31
C GLY A 165 -14.08 -31.21 2.37
N LEU A 166 -13.88 -30.90 3.67
CA LEU A 166 -14.11 -31.78 4.82
C LEU A 166 -14.93 -31.07 5.90
N GLU A 167 -15.91 -30.27 5.51
CA GLU A 167 -16.67 -29.34 6.36
C GLU A 167 -17.45 -30.07 7.48
N ASN A 168 -17.72 -31.37 7.30
CA ASN A 168 -18.44 -32.21 8.28
C ASN A 168 -17.50 -33.05 9.16
N ASP A 169 -16.19 -33.02 8.91
CA ASP A 169 -15.20 -33.79 9.67
C ASP A 169 -14.60 -32.96 10.79
N ALA A 170 -15.07 -33.18 12.02
CA ALA A 170 -14.57 -32.49 13.21
C ALA A 170 -13.10 -32.82 13.54
N SER A 171 -12.53 -33.91 12.99
CA SER A 171 -11.11 -34.22 13.19
C SER A 171 -10.17 -33.25 12.49
N THR A 172 -10.69 -32.43 11.54
CA THR A 172 -9.94 -31.39 10.84
C THR A 172 -9.98 -30.04 11.55
N GLU A 173 -10.68 -29.92 12.69
CA GLU A 173 -10.76 -28.66 13.45
C GLU A 173 -9.37 -28.18 13.88
N LYS A 174 -9.11 -26.90 13.60
CA LYS A 174 -7.86 -26.23 13.96
C LYS A 174 -8.18 -24.79 14.36
N ASP A 175 -7.51 -24.33 15.41
CA ASP A 175 -7.52 -22.93 15.79
C ASP A 175 -6.63 -22.12 14.86
N VAL A 176 -7.25 -21.20 14.12
CA VAL A 176 -6.61 -20.32 13.12
C VAL A 176 -6.97 -18.83 13.34
N HIS A 177 -7.40 -18.47 14.56
CA HIS A 177 -7.80 -17.09 14.85
C HIS A 177 -6.63 -16.11 14.77
N GLY A 178 -6.93 -14.83 14.54
CA GLY A 178 -5.93 -13.78 14.42
C GLY A 178 -5.50 -13.53 12.98
N GLY A 179 -4.43 -12.74 12.80
CA GLY A 179 -4.02 -12.25 11.51
C GLY A 179 -4.86 -11.08 11.01
N TRP A 180 -4.71 -10.72 9.77
CA TRP A 180 -5.39 -9.60 9.15
C TRP A 180 -6.21 -10.04 7.95
N TYR A 181 -7.39 -9.45 7.79
CA TYR A 181 -8.09 -9.47 6.52
C TYR A 181 -7.16 -8.87 5.45
N ASP A 182 -7.13 -9.49 4.28
CA ASP A 182 -6.18 -9.10 3.22
C ASP A 182 -6.47 -7.73 2.60
N ALA A 183 -7.73 -7.50 2.28
CA ALA A 183 -8.16 -6.36 1.49
C ALA A 183 -9.55 -5.87 1.94
N GLY A 184 -10.47 -5.65 0.98
CA GLY A 184 -11.87 -5.40 1.26
C GLY A 184 -12.66 -6.64 1.65
N ASP A 185 -12.19 -7.82 1.29
CA ASP A 185 -12.69 -9.12 1.76
C ASP A 185 -12.08 -9.50 3.12
N PHE A 186 -12.61 -10.55 3.75
CA PHE A 186 -12.14 -10.99 5.07
C PHE A 186 -11.23 -12.23 5.03
N ASN A 187 -10.83 -12.67 3.83
CA ASN A 187 -9.94 -13.81 3.70
C ASN A 187 -8.52 -13.49 4.17
N LYS A 188 -7.79 -14.53 4.63
CA LYS A 188 -6.42 -14.43 5.14
C LYS A 188 -5.51 -15.37 4.35
N TYR A 189 -4.62 -14.81 3.54
CA TYR A 189 -3.73 -15.55 2.63
C TYR A 189 -2.33 -15.63 3.19
N THR A 190 -1.80 -16.83 3.42
CA THR A 190 -0.51 -17.04 4.10
C THR A 190 0.67 -16.43 3.33
N ASN A 191 0.68 -16.57 2.00
CA ASN A 191 1.73 -15.98 1.18
C ASN A 191 1.77 -14.45 1.33
N TRP A 192 0.63 -13.79 1.32
CA TRP A 192 0.53 -12.33 1.39
C TRP A 192 0.73 -11.81 2.81
N THR A 193 0.16 -12.49 3.81
CA THR A 193 0.40 -12.17 5.24
C THR A 193 1.91 -12.20 5.57
N SER A 194 2.63 -13.19 5.04
CA SER A 194 4.09 -13.26 5.18
C SER A 194 4.79 -12.06 4.56
N ASP A 195 4.36 -11.63 3.38
CA ASP A 195 4.94 -10.48 2.69
C ASP A 195 4.70 -9.19 3.49
N TYR A 196 3.51 -9.01 4.11
CA TYR A 196 3.25 -7.85 4.98
C TYR A 196 4.18 -7.82 6.19
N ILE A 197 4.40 -8.96 6.84
CA ILE A 197 5.35 -9.10 7.96
C ILE A 197 6.77 -8.72 7.51
N ILE A 198 7.22 -9.25 6.38
CA ILE A 198 8.57 -8.99 5.84
C ILE A 198 8.74 -7.50 5.54
N TYR A 199 7.76 -6.85 4.92
CA TYR A 199 7.85 -5.43 4.58
C TYR A 199 7.72 -4.50 5.79
N MET A 200 6.95 -4.85 6.83
CA MET A 200 6.95 -4.11 8.11
C MET A 200 8.30 -4.21 8.80
N LEU A 201 8.89 -5.41 8.88
CA LEU A 201 10.23 -5.60 9.44
C LEU A 201 11.29 -4.83 8.65
N LEU A 202 11.19 -4.83 7.32
CA LEU A 202 12.09 -4.09 6.45
C LEU A 202 11.93 -2.58 6.66
N ALA A 203 10.70 -2.07 6.72
CA ALA A 203 10.42 -0.67 7.00
C ALA A 203 10.97 -0.23 8.37
N TYR A 204 10.86 -1.09 9.38
CA TYR A 204 11.46 -0.87 10.70
C TYR A 204 12.98 -0.80 10.61
N GLU A 205 13.66 -1.77 9.99
CA GLU A 205 15.13 -1.79 9.88
C GLU A 205 15.66 -0.64 9.00
N GLU A 206 14.92 -0.20 8.00
CA GLU A 206 15.31 0.90 7.11
C GLU A 206 15.26 2.28 7.79
N ASN A 207 14.32 2.51 8.72
CA ASN A 207 14.23 3.72 9.53
C ASN A 207 13.57 3.46 10.90
N PRO A 208 14.31 2.92 11.89
CA PRO A 208 13.74 2.62 13.21
C PRO A 208 13.18 3.85 13.93
N ALA A 209 13.72 5.05 13.66
CA ALA A 209 13.31 6.28 14.33
C ALA A 209 11.86 6.73 13.96
N ALA A 210 11.35 6.30 12.82
CA ALA A 210 9.99 6.61 12.40
C ALA A 210 8.93 5.84 13.20
N TRP A 211 9.30 4.73 13.82
CA TRP A 211 8.40 3.79 14.48
C TRP A 211 8.50 3.91 15.99
N THR A 212 7.58 4.66 16.56
CA THR A 212 7.50 4.90 18.01
C THR A 212 6.49 3.97 18.67
N ASP A 213 6.40 4.02 20.00
CA ASP A 213 5.51 3.22 20.86
C ASP A 213 4.30 4.07 21.30
N ASP A 214 3.69 4.82 20.33
CA ASP A 214 2.58 5.74 20.61
C ASP A 214 1.62 5.90 19.41
N PHE A 215 1.48 4.87 18.58
CA PHE A 215 0.59 4.93 17.40
C PHE A 215 -0.89 4.73 17.75
N GLY A 216 -1.19 4.39 19.01
CA GLY A 216 -2.55 4.28 19.51
C GLY A 216 -3.20 2.95 19.15
N ILE A 217 -2.47 1.87 19.26
CA ILE A 217 -2.95 0.48 19.28
C ILE A 217 -2.95 -0.05 20.72
N PRO A 218 -3.56 -1.19 21.03
CA PRO A 218 -3.64 -1.72 22.41
C PRO A 218 -2.28 -1.93 23.08
N GLU A 219 -1.27 -2.23 22.31
CA GLU A 219 0.09 -2.52 22.78
C GLU A 219 0.92 -1.26 23.05
N SER A 220 0.51 -0.09 22.52
CA SER A 220 1.25 1.18 22.69
C SER A 220 1.57 1.47 24.16
N GLY A 221 2.81 1.86 24.43
CA GLY A 221 3.31 2.18 25.77
C GLY A 221 4.05 1.02 26.47
N ASN A 222 4.28 -0.09 25.76
CA ASN A 222 4.97 -1.28 26.30
C ASN A 222 6.50 -1.25 26.15
N LYS A 223 7.07 -0.20 25.55
CA LYS A 223 8.47 0.04 25.20
C LYS A 223 8.97 -0.76 23.98
N ILE A 224 8.07 -1.33 23.23
CA ILE A 224 8.34 -1.94 21.94
C ILE A 224 7.72 -1.01 20.88
N PRO A 225 8.40 -0.70 19.78
CA PRO A 225 7.77 0.05 18.67
C PRO A 225 6.51 -0.65 18.17
N ASP A 226 5.41 0.09 18.03
CA ASP A 226 4.09 -0.48 17.68
C ASP A 226 4.10 -1.31 16.38
N VAL A 227 4.99 -1.00 15.43
CA VAL A 227 5.16 -1.81 14.21
C VAL A 227 5.65 -3.23 14.54
N LEU A 228 6.44 -3.42 15.57
CA LEU A 228 6.90 -4.73 16.00
C LEU A 228 5.82 -5.50 16.77
N ASP A 229 4.96 -4.80 17.50
CA ASP A 229 3.79 -5.43 18.12
C ASP A 229 2.80 -5.91 17.05
N GLU A 230 2.58 -5.12 16.00
CA GLU A 230 1.74 -5.53 14.87
C GLU A 230 2.35 -6.72 14.11
N VAL A 231 3.67 -6.71 13.91
CA VAL A 231 4.41 -7.86 13.36
C VAL A 231 4.25 -9.10 14.24
N ALA A 232 4.33 -8.96 15.57
CA ALA A 232 4.16 -10.08 16.50
C ALA A 232 2.73 -10.65 16.41
N PHE A 233 1.70 -9.79 16.25
CA PHE A 233 0.31 -10.23 16.04
C PHE A 233 0.19 -11.11 14.78
N GLY A 234 0.79 -10.70 13.67
CA GLY A 234 0.80 -11.50 12.44
C GLY A 234 1.61 -12.79 12.55
N LEU A 235 2.77 -12.75 13.22
CA LEU A 235 3.60 -13.94 13.45
C LEU A 235 2.91 -14.96 14.35
N ASP A 236 2.18 -14.52 15.37
CA ASP A 236 1.41 -15.41 16.25
C ASP A 236 0.27 -16.11 15.51
N TYR A 237 -0.39 -15.41 14.59
CA TYR A 237 -1.35 -16.04 13.68
C TYR A 237 -0.66 -17.09 12.80
N MET A 238 0.45 -16.77 12.15
CA MET A 238 1.16 -17.72 11.31
C MET A 238 1.66 -18.95 12.07
N LEU A 239 2.04 -18.81 13.36
CA LEU A 239 2.38 -19.94 14.22
C LEU A 239 1.19 -20.88 14.47
N ARG A 240 -0.07 -20.35 14.53
CA ARG A 240 -1.27 -21.19 14.60
C ARG A 240 -1.54 -21.95 13.32
N LEU A 241 -1.17 -21.38 12.15
CA LEU A 241 -1.32 -22.05 10.87
C LEU A 241 -0.35 -23.21 10.67
N GLN A 242 0.75 -23.28 11.44
CA GLN A 242 1.74 -24.34 11.35
C GLN A 242 1.23 -25.64 11.98
N PHE A 243 1.42 -26.75 11.29
CA PHE A 243 1.23 -28.10 11.84
C PHE A 243 2.50 -28.59 12.53
N SER A 244 2.38 -29.64 13.37
CA SER A 244 3.52 -30.31 14.02
C SER A 244 4.51 -30.91 13.03
N SER A 245 4.11 -31.15 11.80
CA SER A 245 4.99 -31.57 10.69
C SER A 245 5.88 -30.44 10.16
N GLY A 246 5.55 -29.18 10.44
CA GLY A 246 6.18 -28.00 9.87
C GLY A 246 5.44 -27.39 8.67
N SER A 247 4.48 -28.11 8.07
CA SER A 247 3.65 -27.55 6.99
C SER A 247 2.76 -26.40 7.48
N VAL A 248 2.47 -25.44 6.59
CA VAL A 248 1.66 -24.27 6.94
C VAL A 248 0.44 -24.17 6.03
N ILE A 249 -0.73 -23.92 6.61
CA ILE A 249 -1.99 -23.67 5.91
C ILE A 249 -1.82 -22.55 4.87
N SER A 250 -2.42 -22.72 3.70
CA SER A 250 -2.28 -21.76 2.59
C SER A 250 -3.20 -20.56 2.70
N ILE A 251 -4.42 -20.74 3.23
CA ILE A 251 -5.47 -19.72 3.30
C ILE A 251 -6.46 -20.06 4.41
N VAL A 252 -7.05 -19.04 5.02
CA VAL A 252 -8.29 -19.14 5.78
C VAL A 252 -9.33 -18.28 5.08
N GLY A 253 -10.40 -18.92 4.61
CA GLY A 253 -11.56 -18.26 4.00
C GLY A 253 -12.59 -17.91 5.06
N GLU A 254 -13.02 -16.66 5.05
CA GLU A 254 -13.88 -16.06 6.07
C GLU A 254 -15.18 -15.54 5.48
N ALA A 255 -16.23 -15.57 6.30
CA ALA A 255 -17.50 -14.95 5.95
C ALA A 255 -17.46 -13.43 6.16
N GLU A 256 -18.14 -12.68 5.28
CA GLU A 256 -18.29 -11.25 5.44
C GLU A 256 -19.33 -10.87 6.50
N GLY A 257 -19.09 -9.77 7.20
CA GLY A 257 -20.00 -9.14 8.14
C GLY A 257 -19.81 -7.62 8.21
N SER A 258 -20.87 -6.87 8.55
CA SER A 258 -20.77 -5.43 8.77
C SER A 258 -21.51 -5.04 10.05
N PRO A 259 -20.79 -4.82 11.20
CA PRO A 259 -19.32 -4.93 11.34
C PRO A 259 -18.82 -6.38 11.26
N PRO A 260 -17.51 -6.62 11.20
CA PRO A 260 -16.93 -7.97 11.06
C PRO A 260 -17.42 -8.98 12.13
N SER A 261 -17.62 -8.53 13.37
CA SER A 261 -18.14 -9.39 14.45
C SER A 261 -19.58 -9.91 14.21
N SER A 262 -20.30 -9.38 13.23
CA SER A 262 -21.62 -9.86 12.82
C SER A 262 -21.58 -11.05 11.87
N ALA A 263 -20.40 -11.45 11.37
CA ALA A 263 -20.24 -12.64 10.54
C ALA A 263 -20.59 -13.91 11.32
N SER A 264 -21.45 -14.75 10.75
CA SER A 264 -21.98 -15.95 11.42
C SER A 264 -21.73 -17.27 10.68
N GLU A 265 -21.35 -17.18 9.40
CA GLU A 265 -21.05 -18.36 8.60
C GLU A 265 -19.69 -18.96 8.99
N PRO A 266 -19.47 -20.27 8.75
CA PRO A 266 -18.23 -20.94 9.09
C PRO A 266 -17.00 -20.39 8.34
N SER A 267 -15.84 -20.46 9.00
CA SER A 267 -14.51 -20.30 8.36
C SER A 267 -13.98 -21.65 7.87
N TYR A 268 -13.16 -21.62 6.83
CA TYR A 268 -12.54 -22.83 6.26
C TYR A 268 -11.07 -22.60 5.94
N TRP A 269 -10.21 -23.59 6.28
CA TRP A 269 -8.81 -23.52 5.93
C TRP A 269 -8.48 -24.38 4.70
N GLY A 270 -7.58 -23.86 3.86
CA GLY A 270 -7.02 -24.54 2.69
C GLY A 270 -5.77 -25.35 3.02
N SER A 271 -5.55 -26.43 2.29
CA SER A 271 -4.43 -27.35 2.54
C SER A 271 -3.08 -26.63 2.52
N PRO A 272 -2.08 -27.15 3.25
CA PRO A 272 -0.71 -26.66 3.16
C PRO A 272 -0.14 -26.70 1.74
N SER A 273 0.74 -25.76 1.43
CA SER A 273 1.54 -25.76 0.19
C SER A 273 3.00 -25.42 0.47
N THR A 274 3.86 -25.77 -0.47
CA THR A 274 5.29 -25.43 -0.38
C THR A 274 5.50 -23.92 -0.39
N SER A 275 4.73 -23.18 -1.22
CA SER A 275 4.83 -21.72 -1.31
C SER A 275 4.47 -21.03 0.01
N ALA A 276 3.34 -21.43 0.61
CA ALA A 276 2.89 -20.90 1.91
C ALA A 276 3.87 -21.24 3.03
N THR A 277 4.39 -22.48 3.05
CA THR A 277 5.35 -22.91 4.06
C THR A 277 6.69 -22.17 3.94
N LEU A 278 7.23 -21.96 2.73
CA LEU A 278 8.45 -21.17 2.51
C LEU A 278 8.26 -19.69 2.87
N SER A 279 7.09 -19.12 2.59
CA SER A 279 6.74 -17.78 3.02
C SER A 279 6.75 -17.65 4.54
N ALA A 280 6.19 -18.64 5.25
CA ALA A 280 6.21 -18.69 6.71
C ALA A 280 7.66 -18.83 7.24
N VAL A 281 8.51 -19.65 6.62
CA VAL A 281 9.94 -19.71 6.99
C VAL A 281 10.59 -18.33 6.95
N ALA A 282 10.37 -17.58 5.86
CA ALA A 282 10.95 -16.26 5.70
C ALA A 282 10.47 -15.28 6.79
N ALA A 283 9.17 -15.25 7.08
CA ALA A 283 8.57 -14.40 8.11
C ALA A 283 9.07 -14.78 9.52
N PHE A 284 9.05 -16.07 9.87
CA PHE A 284 9.53 -16.56 11.18
C PHE A 284 11.02 -16.27 11.37
N ALA A 285 11.86 -16.55 10.38
CA ALA A 285 13.29 -16.34 10.48
C ALA A 285 13.63 -14.83 10.59
N TYR A 286 12.96 -13.99 9.81
CA TYR A 286 13.17 -12.54 9.90
C TYR A 286 12.68 -11.99 11.25
N GLY A 287 11.51 -12.41 11.71
CA GLY A 287 11.03 -12.10 13.06
C GLY A 287 12.01 -12.57 14.13
N ALA A 288 12.52 -13.80 14.04
CA ALA A 288 13.51 -14.33 14.98
C ALA A 288 14.77 -13.46 15.07
N LYS A 289 15.29 -12.98 13.94
CA LYS A 289 16.42 -12.04 13.90
C LYS A 289 16.10 -10.74 14.63
N VAL A 290 14.97 -10.10 14.31
CA VAL A 290 14.63 -8.77 14.86
C VAL A 290 14.29 -8.85 16.34
N PHE A 291 13.52 -9.85 16.77
CA PHE A 291 13.15 -10.03 18.18
C PHE A 291 14.28 -10.58 19.07
N LYS A 292 15.43 -10.95 18.53
CA LYS A 292 16.53 -11.57 19.28
C LYS A 292 16.98 -10.76 20.51
N THR A 293 17.02 -9.46 20.40
CA THR A 293 17.42 -8.55 21.49
C THR A 293 16.23 -8.01 22.29
N ILE A 294 15.04 -8.02 21.71
CA ILE A 294 13.81 -7.46 22.30
C ILE A 294 13.12 -8.50 23.18
N ASN A 295 12.90 -9.71 22.64
CA ASN A 295 12.29 -10.84 23.30
C ASN A 295 12.97 -12.15 22.88
N PRO A 296 14.07 -12.55 23.56
CA PRO A 296 14.83 -13.74 23.19
C PRO A 296 14.03 -15.05 23.20
N SER A 297 13.06 -15.18 24.11
CA SER A 297 12.20 -16.37 24.18
C SER A 297 11.31 -16.48 22.94
N TYR A 298 10.70 -15.35 22.52
CA TYR A 298 9.90 -15.27 21.32
C TYR A 298 10.72 -15.53 20.05
N SER A 299 11.91 -14.91 19.97
CA SER A 299 12.88 -15.17 18.91
C SER A 299 13.19 -16.65 18.75
N ASN A 300 13.46 -17.36 19.87
CA ASN A 300 13.72 -18.80 19.83
C ASN A 300 12.52 -19.61 19.36
N LYS A 301 11.28 -19.26 19.79
CA LYS A 301 10.04 -19.91 19.31
C LYS A 301 9.91 -19.77 17.81
N LEU A 302 10.09 -18.56 17.27
CA LEU A 302 10.04 -18.29 15.83
C LEU A 302 11.13 -19.06 15.06
N LEU A 303 12.33 -19.11 15.59
CA LEU A 303 13.45 -19.83 14.95
C LEU A 303 13.18 -21.34 14.88
N GLN A 304 12.62 -21.94 15.92
CA GLN A 304 12.22 -23.35 15.89
C GLN A 304 11.13 -23.60 14.83
N ALA A 305 10.12 -22.73 14.78
CA ALA A 305 9.07 -22.81 13.75
C ALA A 305 9.66 -22.68 12.34
N ALA A 306 10.58 -21.74 12.12
CA ALA A 306 11.26 -21.57 10.84
C ALA A 306 12.04 -22.83 10.41
N LYS A 307 12.80 -23.44 11.32
CA LYS A 307 13.56 -24.67 11.05
C LYS A 307 12.64 -25.83 10.69
N LEU A 308 11.57 -26.01 11.45
CA LEU A 308 10.60 -27.09 11.21
C LEU A 308 9.91 -26.93 9.84
N SER A 309 9.50 -25.70 9.49
CA SER A 309 8.90 -25.44 8.18
C SER A 309 9.91 -25.56 7.03
N TRP A 310 11.15 -25.16 7.24
CA TRP A 310 12.21 -25.35 6.24
C TRP A 310 12.40 -26.83 5.92
N ASP A 311 12.55 -27.68 6.94
CA ASP A 311 12.75 -29.12 6.76
C ASP A 311 11.56 -29.78 6.05
N TRP A 312 10.33 -29.35 6.37
CA TRP A 312 9.16 -29.82 5.67
C TRP A 312 9.14 -29.39 4.19
N ALA A 313 9.49 -28.14 3.89
CA ALA A 313 9.53 -27.62 2.53
C ALA A 313 10.59 -28.32 1.67
N GLU A 314 11.75 -28.64 2.25
CA GLU A 314 12.80 -29.43 1.59
C GLU A 314 12.30 -30.84 1.23
N ALA A 315 11.53 -31.48 2.12
CA ALA A 315 10.95 -32.80 1.89
C ALA A 315 9.76 -32.76 0.91
N ASN A 316 9.12 -31.60 0.73
CA ASN A 316 7.91 -31.42 -0.08
C ASN A 316 8.06 -30.23 -1.05
N PRO A 317 9.00 -30.25 -2.01
CA PRO A 317 9.38 -29.06 -2.78
C PRO A 317 8.32 -28.57 -3.78
N ASN A 318 7.31 -29.37 -4.09
CA ASN A 318 6.35 -29.10 -5.17
C ASN A 318 4.88 -29.32 -4.75
N MET A 319 4.55 -29.27 -3.46
CA MET A 319 3.17 -29.36 -3.01
C MET A 319 2.46 -28.03 -3.29
N LYS A 320 1.41 -28.06 -4.09
CA LYS A 320 0.63 -26.88 -4.53
C LYS A 320 -0.77 -26.92 -3.95
N PHE A 321 -1.33 -25.76 -3.67
CA PHE A 321 -2.73 -25.61 -3.28
C PHE A 321 -3.33 -24.36 -3.98
N TYR A 322 -4.19 -24.61 -4.96
CA TYR A 322 -4.91 -23.56 -5.67
C TYR A 322 -6.25 -23.32 -4.98
N ASN A 323 -6.40 -22.17 -4.32
CA ASN A 323 -7.68 -21.73 -3.79
C ASN A 323 -8.52 -21.05 -4.89
N ASN A 324 -9.82 -20.90 -4.66
CA ASN A 324 -10.78 -20.29 -5.58
C ASN A 324 -10.70 -20.85 -7.03
N SER A 325 -10.55 -22.16 -7.16
CA SER A 325 -10.37 -22.84 -8.44
C SER A 325 -11.43 -23.92 -8.65
N ALA A 326 -12.21 -23.79 -9.71
CA ALA A 326 -13.20 -24.81 -10.08
C ALA A 326 -12.52 -26.15 -10.45
N GLU A 327 -11.38 -26.09 -11.14
CA GLU A 327 -10.58 -27.27 -11.52
C GLU A 327 -10.14 -28.07 -10.30
N HIS A 328 -9.76 -27.37 -9.21
CA HIS A 328 -9.26 -27.99 -7.99
C HIS A 328 -10.34 -28.17 -6.91
N LYS A 329 -11.62 -27.92 -7.23
CA LYS A 329 -12.78 -28.02 -6.32
C LYS A 329 -12.65 -27.12 -5.08
N THR A 330 -12.04 -25.97 -5.25
CA THR A 330 -11.83 -24.98 -4.19
C THR A 330 -12.51 -23.65 -4.50
N GLN A 331 -13.40 -23.62 -5.50
CA GLN A 331 -14.15 -22.43 -5.89
C GLN A 331 -14.94 -21.88 -4.69
N GLY A 332 -14.76 -20.58 -4.40
CA GLY A 332 -15.38 -19.90 -3.26
C GLY A 332 -14.52 -19.90 -1.99
N LEU A 333 -13.38 -20.60 -1.96
CA LEU A 333 -12.42 -20.48 -0.87
C LEU A 333 -11.49 -19.29 -1.17
N GLY A 334 -11.82 -18.13 -0.62
CA GLY A 334 -11.14 -16.87 -0.88
C GLY A 334 -11.55 -16.23 -2.21
N ALA A 335 -11.10 -15.01 -2.45
CA ALA A 335 -11.35 -14.24 -3.67
C ALA A 335 -10.16 -14.30 -4.64
N GLY A 336 -8.95 -13.97 -4.18
CA GLY A 336 -7.71 -14.00 -4.94
C GLY A 336 -7.04 -15.37 -4.96
N GLN A 337 -6.16 -15.62 -5.94
CA GLN A 337 -5.33 -16.83 -6.01
C GLN A 337 -3.96 -16.56 -5.39
N GLN A 338 -3.63 -17.25 -4.28
CA GLN A 338 -2.36 -17.05 -3.58
C GLN A 338 -1.25 -18.02 -4.00
N GLU A 339 -1.57 -19.16 -4.65
CA GLU A 339 -0.52 -20.06 -5.12
C GLU A 339 0.28 -19.42 -6.26
N VAL A 340 1.57 -19.66 -6.26
CA VAL A 340 2.51 -19.06 -7.20
C VAL A 340 3.05 -20.10 -8.19
N ASP A 341 3.57 -19.62 -9.32
CA ASP A 341 4.27 -20.46 -10.29
C ASP A 341 5.60 -21.02 -9.73
N ASP A 342 6.28 -21.83 -10.51
CA ASP A 342 7.52 -22.49 -10.09
C ASP A 342 8.64 -21.47 -9.81
N LEU A 343 8.70 -20.37 -10.58
CA LEU A 343 9.68 -19.30 -10.36
C LEU A 343 9.35 -18.49 -9.10
N GLY A 344 8.09 -18.18 -8.86
CA GLY A 344 7.65 -17.53 -7.62
C GLY A 344 7.96 -18.39 -6.39
N ARG A 345 7.73 -19.69 -6.46
CA ARG A 345 8.06 -20.63 -5.38
C ARG A 345 9.57 -20.72 -5.15
N PHE A 346 10.35 -20.70 -6.22
CA PHE A 346 11.81 -20.60 -6.14
C PHE A 346 12.25 -19.32 -5.44
N GLU A 347 11.71 -18.15 -5.80
CA GLU A 347 12.05 -16.88 -5.13
C GLU A 347 11.64 -16.87 -3.65
N LYS A 348 10.52 -17.53 -3.27
CA LYS A 348 10.17 -17.71 -1.86
C LYS A 348 11.19 -18.56 -1.12
N LYS A 349 11.75 -19.60 -1.75
CA LYS A 349 12.86 -20.40 -1.17
C LYS A 349 14.14 -19.58 -1.02
N MET A 350 14.46 -18.75 -2.00
CA MET A 350 15.59 -17.81 -1.92
C MET A 350 15.45 -16.84 -0.76
N GLN A 351 14.26 -16.24 -0.58
CA GLN A 351 13.97 -15.35 0.55
C GLN A 351 14.07 -16.10 1.87
N ALA A 352 13.50 -17.30 1.97
CA ALA A 352 13.59 -18.12 3.17
C ALA A 352 15.05 -18.45 3.51
N ALA A 353 15.87 -18.82 2.53
CA ALA A 353 17.29 -19.11 2.73
C ALA A 353 18.06 -17.88 3.25
N LEU A 354 17.84 -16.69 2.65
CA LEU A 354 18.47 -15.46 3.12
C LEU A 354 18.11 -15.17 4.58
N ARG A 355 16.82 -15.22 4.95
CA ARG A 355 16.37 -14.93 6.32
C ARG A 355 16.82 -15.99 7.32
N MET A 356 16.85 -17.25 6.94
CA MET A 356 17.44 -18.34 7.75
C MET A 356 18.91 -18.09 8.03
N TYR A 357 19.70 -17.66 7.03
CA TYR A 357 21.10 -17.29 7.26
C TYR A 357 21.23 -16.11 8.23
N GLU A 358 20.46 -15.05 8.05
CA GLU A 358 20.47 -13.88 8.95
C GLU A 358 20.12 -14.26 10.40
N ALA A 359 19.20 -15.21 10.61
CA ALA A 359 18.78 -15.65 11.92
C ALA A 359 19.76 -16.62 12.60
N THR A 360 20.39 -17.50 11.83
CA THR A 360 21.18 -18.64 12.34
C THR A 360 22.69 -18.48 12.16
N GLY A 361 23.13 -17.84 11.08
CA GLY A 361 24.53 -17.84 10.62
C GLY A 361 24.96 -19.18 9.99
N GLU A 362 24.06 -20.12 9.76
CA GLU A 362 24.39 -21.44 9.18
C GLU A 362 24.70 -21.32 7.68
N GLU A 363 25.92 -21.67 7.30
CA GLU A 363 26.47 -21.49 5.93
C GLU A 363 25.65 -22.20 4.82
N LYS A 364 24.94 -23.28 5.13
CA LYS A 364 24.13 -24.00 4.12
C LYS A 364 23.09 -23.11 3.43
N TYR A 365 22.52 -22.15 4.17
CA TYR A 365 21.47 -21.26 3.64
C TYR A 365 22.04 -20.21 2.70
N ILE A 366 23.17 -19.58 3.10
CA ILE A 366 23.78 -18.55 2.25
C ILE A 366 24.46 -19.19 1.03
N THR A 367 25.00 -20.39 1.16
CA THR A 367 25.55 -21.16 0.04
C THR A 367 24.48 -21.43 -1.03
N TYR A 368 23.30 -21.86 -0.60
CA TYR A 368 22.17 -22.03 -1.52
C TYR A 368 21.82 -20.72 -2.25
N PHE A 369 21.69 -19.62 -1.51
CA PHE A 369 21.39 -18.31 -2.08
C PHE A 369 22.43 -17.87 -3.11
N GLU A 370 23.71 -17.96 -2.77
CA GLU A 370 24.84 -17.53 -3.62
C GLU A 370 25.02 -18.41 -4.87
N GLN A 371 24.61 -19.67 -4.81
CA GLN A 371 24.62 -20.54 -5.99
C GLN A 371 23.51 -20.22 -6.98
N HIS A 372 22.36 -19.72 -6.50
CA HIS A 372 21.14 -19.59 -7.29
C HIS A 372 20.68 -18.15 -7.56
N TYR A 373 21.33 -17.10 -7.02
CA TYR A 373 20.87 -15.72 -7.15
C TYR A 373 20.65 -15.26 -8.59
N LYS A 374 21.41 -15.80 -9.55
CA LYS A 374 21.28 -15.49 -10.98
C LYS A 374 19.99 -16.01 -11.62
N GLU A 375 19.32 -16.97 -10.99
CA GLU A 375 18.08 -17.57 -11.47
C GLU A 375 16.84 -16.77 -11.07
N THR A 376 16.98 -15.78 -10.17
CA THR A 376 15.88 -14.88 -9.77
C THR A 376 15.41 -14.01 -10.93
N LYS A 377 14.14 -13.56 -10.89
CA LYS A 377 13.56 -12.72 -11.97
C LYS A 377 14.42 -11.51 -12.32
N MET A 378 14.87 -10.75 -11.32
CA MET A 378 15.69 -9.57 -11.56
C MET A 378 16.97 -9.90 -12.32
N MET A 379 17.67 -10.95 -11.92
CA MET A 379 18.96 -11.30 -12.51
C MET A 379 18.83 -11.99 -13.87
N SER A 380 17.87 -12.92 -14.00
CA SER A 380 17.69 -13.72 -15.23
C SER A 380 16.99 -12.96 -16.35
N TRP A 381 16.08 -12.04 -16.02
CA TRP A 381 15.37 -11.23 -17.00
C TRP A 381 16.01 -9.85 -17.21
N SER A 382 17.00 -9.49 -16.40
CA SER A 382 17.56 -8.13 -16.37
C SER A 382 16.45 -7.10 -16.27
N LEU A 383 15.60 -7.21 -15.23
CA LEU A 383 14.40 -6.41 -15.09
C LEU A 383 14.16 -5.96 -13.63
N VAL A 384 14.10 -4.63 -13.43
CA VAL A 384 13.63 -4.00 -12.18
C VAL A 384 12.30 -3.33 -12.44
N PHE A 385 11.25 -3.74 -11.72
CA PHE A 385 9.88 -3.23 -11.94
C PHE A 385 9.01 -3.43 -10.69
N PRO A 386 7.91 -2.68 -10.53
CA PRO A 386 7.11 -2.68 -9.29
C PRO A 386 6.48 -4.02 -8.90
N PHE A 387 6.27 -4.93 -9.85
CA PHE A 387 5.71 -6.26 -9.56
C PHE A 387 6.76 -7.33 -9.24
N GLY A 388 8.04 -6.95 -9.28
CA GLY A 388 9.17 -7.82 -8.93
C GLY A 388 9.83 -7.47 -7.60
N GLU A 389 9.25 -6.57 -6.81
CA GLU A 389 9.88 -5.99 -5.61
C GLU A 389 10.32 -7.03 -4.60
N TYR A 390 9.58 -8.12 -4.44
CA TYR A 390 9.91 -9.18 -3.49
C TYR A 390 11.31 -9.77 -3.73
N GLY A 391 11.59 -10.21 -4.96
CA GLY A 391 12.89 -10.75 -5.33
C GLY A 391 13.98 -9.68 -5.40
N GLN A 392 13.66 -8.48 -5.84
CA GLN A 392 14.59 -7.35 -5.95
C GLN A 392 15.07 -6.88 -4.57
N ASP A 393 14.15 -6.68 -3.63
CA ASP A 393 14.48 -6.26 -2.26
C ASP A 393 15.27 -7.33 -1.52
N MET A 394 14.95 -8.61 -1.71
CA MET A 394 15.72 -9.74 -1.20
C MET A 394 17.18 -9.69 -1.65
N LEU A 395 17.41 -9.51 -2.95
CA LEU A 395 18.76 -9.40 -3.52
C LEU A 395 19.51 -8.19 -2.96
N LEU A 396 18.85 -7.04 -2.82
CA LEU A 396 19.43 -5.85 -2.21
C LEU A 396 19.75 -6.06 -0.73
N CYS A 397 18.90 -6.78 0.03
CA CYS A 397 19.20 -7.14 1.43
C CYS A 397 20.49 -7.96 1.54
N TYR A 398 20.73 -8.91 0.63
CA TYR A 398 21.99 -9.65 0.59
C TYR A 398 23.20 -8.71 0.51
N THR A 399 23.11 -7.61 -0.25
CA THR A 399 24.24 -6.65 -0.39
C THR A 399 24.64 -5.94 0.92
N LYS A 400 23.81 -6.05 1.96
CA LYS A 400 24.07 -5.49 3.30
C LYS A 400 24.69 -6.49 4.28
N LEU A 401 24.76 -7.76 3.92
CA LEU A 401 25.33 -8.78 4.80
C LEU A 401 26.84 -8.52 5.01
N PRO A 402 27.34 -8.62 6.26
CA PRO A 402 28.75 -8.37 6.55
C PRO A 402 29.72 -9.28 5.79
N LYS A 403 29.27 -10.47 5.40
CA LYS A 403 30.05 -11.47 4.67
C LYS A 403 29.58 -11.68 3.22
N ALA A 404 28.80 -10.73 2.67
CA ALA A 404 28.40 -10.80 1.26
C ALA A 404 29.61 -10.82 0.33
N LYS A 405 29.61 -11.69 -0.67
CA LYS A 405 30.69 -11.79 -1.66
C LYS A 405 30.70 -10.54 -2.54
N PRO A 406 31.86 -9.83 -2.64
CA PRO A 406 31.94 -8.57 -3.39
C PRO A 406 31.50 -8.67 -4.85
N GLU A 407 31.80 -9.80 -5.50
CA GLU A 407 31.40 -10.05 -6.89
C GLU A 407 29.87 -10.15 -7.04
N ILE A 408 29.19 -10.82 -6.12
CA ILE A 408 27.71 -10.95 -6.13
C ILE A 408 27.09 -9.56 -5.82
N VAL A 409 27.61 -8.83 -4.85
CA VAL A 409 27.18 -7.47 -4.55
C VAL A 409 27.29 -6.56 -5.76
N LYS A 410 28.40 -6.65 -6.50
CA LYS A 410 28.63 -5.89 -7.72
C LYS A 410 27.61 -6.25 -8.80
N ASP A 411 27.39 -7.53 -9.04
CA ASP A 411 26.43 -8.01 -10.05
C ASP A 411 25.00 -7.51 -9.76
N ILE A 412 24.52 -7.70 -8.52
CA ILE A 412 23.18 -7.28 -8.09
C ILE A 412 23.02 -5.76 -8.28
N LYS A 413 23.97 -4.97 -7.78
CA LYS A 413 23.89 -3.50 -7.87
C LYS A 413 23.98 -3.01 -9.32
N ALA A 414 24.79 -3.65 -10.18
CA ALA A 414 24.93 -3.27 -11.58
C ALA A 414 23.62 -3.49 -12.34
N ILE A 415 22.98 -4.66 -12.19
CA ILE A 415 21.66 -4.95 -12.81
C ILE A 415 20.62 -3.95 -12.29
N TYR A 416 20.54 -3.78 -10.96
CA TYR A 416 19.55 -2.88 -10.36
C TYR A 416 19.70 -1.43 -10.88
N ALA A 417 20.92 -0.93 -11.00
CA ALA A 417 21.19 0.42 -11.49
C ALA A 417 20.74 0.61 -12.95
N VAL A 418 21.16 -0.29 -13.83
CA VAL A 418 20.86 -0.22 -15.27
C VAL A 418 19.35 -0.33 -15.51
N GLU A 419 18.71 -1.31 -14.91
CA GLU A 419 17.28 -1.59 -15.16
C GLU A 419 16.35 -0.54 -14.53
N THR A 420 16.74 0.08 -13.42
CA THR A 420 16.00 1.22 -12.86
C THR A 420 16.01 2.39 -13.82
N ASP A 421 17.10 2.60 -14.56
CA ASP A 421 17.24 3.70 -15.51
C ASP A 421 16.53 3.44 -16.85
N THR A 422 16.46 2.19 -17.29
CA THR A 422 15.91 1.82 -18.62
C THR A 422 14.40 1.58 -18.61
N ILE A 423 13.90 0.76 -17.72
CA ILE A 423 12.51 0.26 -17.74
C ILE A 423 11.59 1.06 -16.83
N ASN A 424 12.02 1.36 -15.62
CA ASN A 424 11.27 2.20 -14.68
C ASN A 424 11.49 3.69 -14.96
N ASN A 425 12.35 3.96 -15.88
CA ASN A 425 12.54 5.23 -16.52
C ASN A 425 12.81 6.38 -15.55
N LEU A 426 13.92 6.30 -14.82
CA LEU A 426 14.44 7.45 -14.07
C LEU A 426 14.57 8.69 -14.98
N PHE A 427 14.92 8.50 -16.24
CA PHE A 427 14.96 9.55 -17.25
C PHE A 427 13.57 10.10 -17.60
N ALA A 428 12.48 9.33 -17.52
CA ALA A 428 11.15 9.86 -17.76
C ALA A 428 10.84 11.06 -16.86
N ILE A 429 11.29 11.04 -15.62
CA ILE A 429 11.15 12.16 -14.68
C ILE A 429 12.10 13.31 -15.07
N LYS A 430 13.34 13.00 -15.44
CA LYS A 430 14.32 14.00 -15.91
C LYS A 430 13.89 14.64 -17.23
N ASP A 431 13.36 13.85 -18.15
CA ASP A 431 12.96 14.26 -19.50
C ASP A 431 11.52 14.78 -19.57
N HIS A 432 10.93 15.10 -18.41
CA HIS A 432 9.57 15.64 -18.33
C HIS A 432 8.49 14.73 -18.94
N THR A 433 8.60 13.41 -18.78
CA THR A 433 7.61 12.45 -19.28
C THR A 433 6.33 12.45 -18.45
N ASP A 434 6.40 12.78 -17.15
CA ASP A 434 5.24 12.91 -16.25
C ASP A 434 5.26 14.27 -15.54
N PRO A 435 4.26 15.12 -15.76
CA PRO A 435 4.17 16.42 -15.12
C PRO A 435 3.93 16.37 -13.61
N TYR A 436 3.48 15.22 -13.08
CA TYR A 436 3.21 15.03 -11.65
C TYR A 436 4.39 14.40 -10.88
N PHE A 437 5.53 14.19 -11.54
CA PHE A 437 6.76 13.62 -10.98
C PHE A 437 6.62 12.23 -10.36
N ALA A 438 5.62 11.47 -10.77
CA ALA A 438 5.35 10.13 -10.24
C ALA A 438 5.04 9.15 -11.39
N PHE A 439 5.95 9.06 -12.34
CA PHE A 439 5.79 8.22 -13.53
C PHE A 439 5.44 6.78 -13.17
N GLN A 440 4.45 6.23 -13.86
CA GLN A 440 4.07 4.83 -13.84
C GLN A 440 3.67 4.45 -15.26
N LYS A 441 4.16 3.30 -15.72
CA LYS A 441 3.91 2.85 -17.08
C LYS A 441 2.46 2.38 -17.25
N ASP A 442 2.01 1.49 -16.37
CA ASP A 442 0.72 0.81 -16.50
C ASP A 442 -0.17 1.14 -15.29
N TYR A 443 -1.36 1.65 -15.57
CA TYR A 443 -2.39 1.95 -14.57
C TYR A 443 -3.44 0.84 -14.60
N VAL A 444 -3.18 -0.19 -13.82
CA VAL A 444 -4.03 -1.37 -13.65
C VAL A 444 -4.54 -1.46 -12.20
N TRP A 445 -5.25 -2.51 -11.85
CA TRP A 445 -5.72 -2.75 -10.49
C TRP A 445 -4.58 -2.59 -9.47
N GLY A 446 -4.82 -1.77 -8.43
CA GLY A 446 -3.81 -1.49 -7.39
C GLY A 446 -2.73 -0.48 -7.79
N SER A 447 -3.02 0.42 -8.74
CA SER A 447 -2.05 1.41 -9.25
C SER A 447 -1.45 2.31 -8.16
N ASN A 448 -2.17 2.63 -7.08
CA ASN A 448 -1.62 3.39 -5.95
C ASN A 448 -0.60 2.58 -5.14
N GLY A 449 -0.84 1.28 -4.97
CA GLY A 449 0.18 0.36 -4.44
C GLY A 449 1.42 0.30 -5.34
N THR A 450 1.22 0.27 -6.66
CA THR A 450 2.30 0.33 -7.64
C THR A 450 3.08 1.65 -7.56
N LYS A 451 2.41 2.80 -7.32
CA LYS A 451 3.08 4.08 -7.05
C LYS A 451 4.00 3.99 -5.82
N ALA A 452 3.53 3.40 -4.73
CA ALA A 452 4.34 3.23 -3.53
C ALA A 452 5.56 2.32 -3.77
N LYS A 453 5.38 1.21 -4.47
CA LYS A 453 6.46 0.30 -4.89
C LYS A 453 7.49 1.01 -5.78
N GLN A 454 7.03 1.80 -6.75
CA GLN A 454 7.89 2.60 -7.62
C GLN A 454 8.73 3.60 -6.81
N GLY A 455 8.13 4.29 -5.85
CA GLY A 455 8.85 5.17 -4.92
C GLY A 455 9.92 4.42 -4.10
N ASN A 456 9.60 3.20 -3.64
CA ASN A 456 10.57 2.34 -2.95
C ASN A 456 11.72 1.92 -3.85
N ILE A 457 11.47 1.60 -5.14
CA ILE A 457 12.53 1.27 -6.11
C ILE A 457 13.55 2.43 -6.20
N TYR A 458 13.10 3.67 -6.31
CA TYR A 458 14.01 4.82 -6.35
C TYR A 458 14.71 5.05 -5.01
N TYR A 459 14.02 4.88 -3.88
CA TYR A 459 14.67 5.04 -2.58
C TYR A 459 15.70 3.95 -2.30
N ASN A 460 15.53 2.75 -2.86
CA ASN A 460 16.51 1.67 -2.76
C ASN A 460 17.88 2.07 -3.33
N LEU A 461 17.94 2.94 -4.35
CA LEU A 461 19.21 3.51 -4.84
C LEU A 461 19.98 4.23 -3.72
N VAL A 462 19.24 4.91 -2.83
CA VAL A 462 19.79 5.59 -1.65
C VAL A 462 20.11 4.59 -0.54
N GLN A 463 19.14 3.76 -0.19
CA GLN A 463 19.21 2.82 0.94
C GLN A 463 20.36 1.82 0.81
N TYR A 464 20.55 1.28 -0.40
CA TYR A 464 21.55 0.26 -0.69
C TYR A 464 22.80 0.82 -1.37
N ASN A 465 22.92 2.14 -1.49
CA ASN A 465 24.06 2.81 -2.13
C ASN A 465 24.38 2.21 -3.50
N VAL A 466 23.36 2.18 -4.37
CA VAL A 466 23.48 1.61 -5.72
C VAL A 466 24.04 2.63 -6.70
N MET A 467 23.51 3.86 -6.69
CA MET A 467 23.95 4.98 -7.55
C MET A 467 24.21 6.22 -6.67
N PRO A 468 25.33 6.26 -5.93
CA PRO A 468 25.59 7.30 -4.94
C PRO A 468 25.63 8.72 -5.53
N GLU A 469 26.00 8.86 -6.81
CA GLU A 469 26.10 10.14 -7.51
C GLU A 469 24.74 10.82 -7.76
N ILE A 470 23.63 10.06 -7.73
CA ILE A 470 22.28 10.60 -7.90
C ILE A 470 21.43 10.52 -6.64
N LYS A 471 22.05 10.28 -5.48
CA LYS A 471 21.37 10.06 -4.20
C LYS A 471 20.27 11.08 -3.89
N ASP A 472 20.57 12.37 -4.02
CA ASP A 472 19.62 13.44 -3.70
C ASP A 472 18.46 13.49 -4.71
N SER A 473 18.74 13.25 -5.99
CA SER A 473 17.70 13.13 -7.02
C SER A 473 16.81 11.91 -6.77
N ALA A 474 17.39 10.76 -6.49
CA ALA A 474 16.65 9.53 -6.21
C ALA A 474 15.74 9.68 -4.98
N ARG A 475 16.24 10.32 -3.91
CA ARG A 475 15.43 10.64 -2.73
C ARG A 475 14.26 11.58 -3.07
N SER A 476 14.53 12.65 -3.83
CA SER A 476 13.50 13.61 -4.23
C SER A 476 12.44 12.97 -5.14
N ILE A 477 12.85 12.08 -6.03
CA ILE A 477 11.94 11.31 -6.89
C ILE A 477 11.06 10.40 -6.03
N ALA A 478 11.64 9.64 -5.10
CA ALA A 478 10.89 8.77 -4.21
C ALA A 478 9.82 9.54 -3.40
N GLU A 479 10.17 10.73 -2.90
CA GLU A 479 9.24 11.61 -2.17
C GLU A 479 8.09 12.11 -3.06
N SER A 480 8.34 12.30 -4.36
CA SER A 480 7.29 12.74 -5.30
C SER A 480 6.15 11.73 -5.44
N TYR A 481 6.42 10.43 -5.27
CA TYR A 481 5.35 9.41 -5.22
C TYR A 481 4.47 9.54 -3.98
N ILE A 482 5.03 9.97 -2.85
CA ILE A 482 4.24 10.32 -1.66
C ILE A 482 3.35 11.53 -1.97
N HIS A 483 3.91 12.59 -2.53
CA HIS A 483 3.13 13.76 -2.92
C HIS A 483 1.98 13.42 -3.87
N TYR A 484 2.23 12.50 -4.84
CA TYR A 484 1.17 12.03 -5.73
C TYR A 484 0.00 11.38 -4.97
N LEU A 485 0.31 10.50 -4.03
CA LEU A 485 -0.70 9.83 -3.20
C LEU A 485 -1.42 10.79 -2.25
N HIS A 486 -0.78 11.90 -1.89
CA HIS A 486 -1.31 12.93 -1.01
C HIS A 486 -2.05 14.07 -1.74
N GLY A 487 -2.23 13.97 -3.05
CA GLY A 487 -3.04 14.93 -3.81
C GLY A 487 -2.35 15.62 -4.99
N VAL A 488 -1.04 15.46 -5.18
CA VAL A 488 -0.33 16.01 -6.35
C VAL A 488 -0.58 15.12 -7.58
N ASN A 489 -1.84 15.08 -8.01
CA ASN A 489 -2.31 14.26 -9.13
C ASN A 489 -3.44 14.98 -9.89
N PRO A 490 -3.84 14.51 -11.10
CA PRO A 490 -4.85 15.17 -11.93
C PRO A 490 -6.20 15.34 -11.25
N LEU A 491 -6.52 14.49 -10.28
CA LEU A 491 -7.77 14.55 -9.54
C LEU A 491 -7.72 15.43 -8.31
N SER A 492 -6.50 15.93 -7.93
CA SER A 492 -6.28 16.68 -6.68
C SER A 492 -6.82 15.91 -5.46
N THR A 493 -6.70 14.57 -5.46
CA THR A 493 -7.28 13.67 -4.46
C THR A 493 -6.17 13.04 -3.61
N CYS A 494 -6.26 13.19 -2.29
CA CYS A 494 -5.51 12.36 -1.36
C CYS A 494 -6.12 10.95 -1.39
N TYR A 495 -5.33 9.95 -1.79
CA TYR A 495 -5.79 8.57 -1.92
C TYR A 495 -5.86 7.80 -0.60
N LEU A 496 -5.72 8.49 0.54
CA LEU A 496 -5.98 7.93 1.86
C LEU A 496 -7.42 8.25 2.28
N THR A 497 -8.11 7.26 2.86
CA THR A 497 -9.49 7.45 3.32
C THR A 497 -9.58 8.44 4.47
N ASN A 498 -10.63 9.28 4.46
CA ASN A 498 -11.14 10.03 5.62
C ASN A 498 -10.07 10.80 6.45
N MET A 499 -9.07 11.39 5.77
CA MET A 499 -7.99 12.13 6.44
C MET A 499 -8.34 13.59 6.78
N TYR A 500 -9.62 13.96 6.76
CA TYR A 500 -10.09 15.34 6.97
C TYR A 500 -9.67 15.92 8.32
N MET A 501 -9.67 15.11 9.39
CA MET A 501 -9.22 15.53 10.71
C MET A 501 -7.69 15.60 10.87
N PHE A 502 -6.96 15.14 9.86
CA PHE A 502 -5.50 15.00 9.87
C PHE A 502 -4.80 15.84 8.79
N GLY A 503 -5.53 16.79 8.20
CA GLY A 503 -4.97 17.76 7.25
C GLY A 503 -5.27 17.48 5.78
N GLY A 504 -6.01 16.43 5.47
CA GLY A 504 -6.51 16.21 4.12
C GLY A 504 -7.77 17.03 3.85
N ASP A 505 -7.86 17.65 2.68
CA ASP A 505 -9.01 18.50 2.27
C ASP A 505 -9.91 17.81 1.25
N LYS A 506 -9.34 16.96 0.40
CA LYS A 506 -10.05 16.13 -0.58
C LYS A 506 -9.47 14.71 -0.54
N CYS A 507 -10.03 13.89 0.30
CA CYS A 507 -9.59 12.51 0.53
C CYS A 507 -10.50 11.52 -0.17
N THR A 508 -10.05 10.28 -0.33
CA THR A 508 -10.91 9.16 -0.66
C THR A 508 -12.03 9.04 0.36
N ASN A 509 -13.27 9.06 -0.09
CA ASN A 509 -14.47 9.02 0.75
C ASN A 509 -15.04 7.62 0.94
N GLN A 510 -14.91 6.78 -0.07
CA GLN A 510 -15.44 5.42 -0.12
C GLN A 510 -14.36 4.43 -0.54
N ILE A 511 -14.37 3.25 0.05
CA ILE A 511 -13.58 2.09 -0.38
C ILE A 511 -14.46 0.85 -0.43
N TYR A 512 -14.21 -0.04 -1.38
CA TYR A 512 -14.82 -1.36 -1.36
C TYR A 512 -14.27 -2.16 -0.18
N HIS A 513 -15.16 -2.53 0.75
CA HIS A 513 -14.79 -3.28 1.95
C HIS A 513 -16.03 -3.93 2.58
N GLY A 514 -15.91 -5.16 3.02
CA GLY A 514 -16.99 -5.91 3.66
C GLY A 514 -17.60 -5.24 4.89
N TRP A 515 -16.84 -4.42 5.62
CA TRP A 515 -17.33 -3.63 6.75
C TRP A 515 -18.00 -2.31 6.32
N PHE A 516 -17.37 -1.55 5.42
CA PHE A 516 -17.79 -0.19 5.04
C PHE A 516 -18.72 -0.19 3.83
N LYS A 517 -19.74 -1.04 3.86
CA LYS A 517 -20.61 -1.36 2.72
C LYS A 517 -21.36 -0.16 2.18
N ASN A 518 -21.58 -0.18 0.87
CA ASN A 518 -22.48 0.74 0.17
C ASN A 518 -23.85 0.80 0.85
N GLY A 519 -24.37 2.04 1.03
CA GLY A 519 -25.65 2.31 1.71
C GLY A 519 -25.61 2.24 3.23
N SER A 520 -24.47 1.94 3.86
CA SER A 520 -24.34 2.00 5.31
C SER A 520 -24.49 3.44 5.82
N LYS A 521 -25.46 3.69 6.67
CA LYS A 521 -25.64 5.00 7.32
C LYS A 521 -24.48 5.38 8.24
N LYS A 522 -23.66 4.41 8.67
CA LYS A 522 -22.53 4.63 9.56
C LYS A 522 -21.22 4.79 8.81
N TRP A 523 -20.95 3.98 7.79
CA TRP A 523 -19.59 3.75 7.32
C TRP A 523 -19.37 3.92 5.81
N ASP A 524 -20.40 4.14 5.01
CA ASP A 524 -20.33 4.17 3.56
C ASP A 524 -19.41 5.30 3.03
N GLU A 525 -19.74 6.54 3.34
CA GLU A 525 -19.08 7.73 2.79
C GLU A 525 -18.62 8.70 3.89
N ALA A 526 -17.33 9.06 3.88
CA ALA A 526 -16.70 9.84 4.93
C ALA A 526 -17.35 11.21 5.22
N THR A 527 -17.95 11.85 4.23
CA THR A 527 -18.56 13.20 4.37
C THR A 527 -20.08 13.16 4.49
N VAL A 528 -20.69 12.00 4.36
CA VAL A 528 -22.16 11.81 4.32
C VAL A 528 -22.63 10.91 5.44
N SER A 529 -22.01 9.75 5.62
CA SER A 529 -22.31 8.81 6.70
C SER A 529 -21.86 9.35 8.05
N THR A 530 -22.36 8.77 9.14
CA THR A 530 -22.02 9.23 10.49
C THR A 530 -20.53 9.24 10.77
N PHE A 531 -19.78 8.25 10.27
CA PHE A 531 -18.32 8.10 10.50
C PHE A 531 -17.55 7.97 9.19
N GLY A 532 -18.12 7.33 8.15
CA GLY A 532 -17.38 6.90 6.97
C GLY A 532 -16.41 5.75 7.26
N PRO A 533 -15.59 5.34 6.28
CA PRO A 533 -14.49 4.40 6.52
C PRO A 533 -13.46 5.03 7.49
N PRO A 534 -12.67 4.23 8.23
CA PRO A 534 -11.62 4.76 9.08
C PRO A 534 -10.57 5.53 8.29
N PRO A 535 -9.85 6.46 8.91
CA PRO A 535 -8.79 7.20 8.24
C PRO A 535 -7.59 6.30 7.89
N GLY A 536 -6.94 6.60 6.77
CA GLY A 536 -5.60 6.10 6.47
C GLY A 536 -5.52 4.91 5.53
N PHE A 537 -6.62 4.25 5.13
CA PHE A 537 -6.58 3.22 4.08
C PHE A 537 -6.22 3.82 2.74
N ILE A 538 -5.27 3.22 2.04
CA ILE A 538 -4.96 3.58 0.66
C ILE A 538 -5.91 2.85 -0.30
N ALA A 539 -6.60 3.62 -1.14
CA ALA A 539 -7.48 3.06 -2.18
C ALA A 539 -6.68 2.47 -3.34
N GLY A 540 -7.29 1.53 -4.08
CA GLY A 540 -6.68 0.85 -5.23
C GLY A 540 -6.07 1.81 -6.26
N GLY A 541 -6.78 2.85 -6.66
CA GLY A 541 -6.29 3.90 -7.56
C GLY A 541 -6.76 3.79 -9.00
N PRO A 542 -6.29 4.68 -9.88
CA PRO A 542 -6.66 4.70 -11.28
C PRO A 542 -6.43 3.36 -11.98
N ASN A 543 -7.45 2.87 -12.71
CA ASN A 543 -7.41 1.59 -13.41
C ASN A 543 -8.02 1.71 -14.81
N THR A 544 -7.19 1.63 -15.84
CA THR A 544 -7.62 1.71 -17.25
C THR A 544 -8.31 0.43 -17.73
N GLU A 545 -8.12 -0.68 -17.02
CA GLU A 545 -8.71 -1.97 -17.31
C GLU A 545 -10.05 -2.19 -16.58
N TYR A 546 -10.50 -1.19 -15.79
CA TYR A 546 -11.78 -1.31 -15.10
C TYR A 546 -12.92 -1.61 -16.07
N ASN A 547 -13.71 -2.60 -15.69
CA ASN A 547 -14.94 -2.95 -16.39
C ASN A 547 -15.99 -3.48 -15.40
N TRP A 548 -17.24 -3.10 -15.63
CA TRP A 548 -18.35 -3.72 -14.92
C TRP A 548 -18.59 -5.16 -15.41
N ASP A 549 -19.46 -5.90 -14.72
CA ASP A 549 -19.80 -7.24 -15.15
C ASP A 549 -20.51 -7.22 -16.50
N GLY A 550 -20.29 -8.25 -17.30
CA GLY A 550 -20.89 -8.39 -18.63
C GLY A 550 -22.43 -8.48 -18.63
N CYS A 551 -23.07 -8.69 -17.46
CA CYS A 551 -24.52 -8.67 -17.30
C CYS A 551 -25.12 -7.26 -17.37
N CYS A 552 -24.33 -6.21 -17.12
CA CYS A 552 -24.77 -4.83 -17.28
C CYS A 552 -25.01 -4.49 -18.75
N PRO A 553 -26.04 -3.64 -19.07
CA PRO A 553 -26.90 -2.89 -18.14
C PRO A 553 -28.18 -3.61 -17.70
N GLU A 554 -28.59 -4.70 -18.31
CA GLU A 554 -29.97 -5.20 -18.12
C GLU A 554 -30.06 -6.72 -17.87
N GLY A 555 -28.95 -7.42 -17.73
CA GLY A 555 -28.88 -8.87 -17.60
C GLY A 555 -28.51 -9.41 -16.19
N CYS A 556 -28.51 -8.58 -15.16
CA CYS A 556 -27.92 -8.91 -13.84
C CYS A 556 -28.90 -9.59 -12.86
N GLY A 557 -29.91 -10.28 -13.33
CA GLY A 557 -30.77 -11.19 -12.57
C GLY A 557 -31.87 -10.55 -11.75
N SER A 558 -31.73 -9.34 -11.20
CA SER A 558 -32.79 -8.60 -10.51
C SER A 558 -32.94 -7.18 -11.01
N LYS A 559 -34.08 -6.54 -10.68
CA LYS A 559 -34.30 -5.12 -10.99
C LYS A 559 -33.32 -4.23 -10.26
N GLU A 560 -32.99 -4.58 -9.03
CA GLU A 560 -32.07 -3.84 -8.16
C GLU A 560 -30.65 -3.91 -8.74
N ASN A 561 -30.18 -5.09 -9.13
CA ASN A 561 -28.86 -5.25 -9.75
C ASN A 561 -28.76 -4.52 -11.09
N ASN A 562 -29.80 -4.59 -11.91
CA ASN A 562 -29.84 -3.84 -13.16
C ASN A 562 -29.86 -2.32 -12.93
N ALA A 563 -30.58 -1.84 -11.89
CA ALA A 563 -30.59 -0.43 -11.52
C ALA A 563 -29.20 0.09 -11.15
N MET A 564 -28.37 -0.70 -10.44
CA MET A 564 -27.00 -0.32 -10.10
C MET A 564 -26.16 0.04 -11.34
N CYS A 565 -26.41 -0.62 -12.48
CA CYS A 565 -25.68 -0.32 -13.72
C CYS A 565 -25.94 1.12 -14.24
N PHE A 566 -26.96 1.81 -13.74
CA PHE A 566 -27.32 3.18 -14.10
C PHE A 566 -27.07 4.21 -12.99
N GLU A 567 -26.79 3.78 -11.74
CA GLU A 567 -26.61 4.68 -10.60
C GLU A 567 -25.38 5.57 -10.73
N LEU A 568 -24.32 5.06 -11.34
CA LEU A 568 -23.07 5.75 -11.50
C LEU A 568 -22.81 6.13 -12.94
N ASP A 569 -22.37 7.35 -13.17
CA ASP A 569 -21.86 7.76 -14.48
C ASP A 569 -20.44 7.20 -14.68
N ILE A 570 -20.35 5.87 -14.91
CA ILE A 570 -19.07 5.21 -15.19
C ILE A 570 -18.41 5.67 -16.48
N LYS A 571 -19.04 6.52 -17.28
CA LYS A 571 -18.36 7.19 -18.40
C LYS A 571 -17.18 8.02 -17.89
N ASN A 572 -17.29 8.58 -16.66
CA ASN A 572 -16.22 9.29 -16.00
C ASN A 572 -15.09 8.39 -15.49
N LEU A 573 -15.19 7.09 -15.62
CA LEU A 573 -14.16 6.13 -15.24
C LEU A 573 -13.55 5.45 -16.48
N LYS A 574 -14.38 5.09 -17.47
CA LYS A 574 -13.94 4.45 -18.72
C LYS A 574 -13.42 5.45 -19.74
N ASN A 575 -12.47 5.01 -20.56
CA ASN A 575 -11.91 5.78 -21.67
C ASN A 575 -11.32 7.14 -21.27
N GLN A 576 -10.82 7.24 -20.03
CA GLN A 576 -10.15 8.42 -19.53
C GLN A 576 -8.62 8.34 -19.77
N PRO A 577 -7.93 9.48 -19.74
CA PRO A 577 -6.48 9.46 -19.52
C PRO A 577 -6.15 8.60 -18.30
N GLN A 578 -5.06 7.84 -18.35
CA GLN A 578 -4.73 6.81 -17.36
C GLN A 578 -4.86 7.30 -15.92
N GLN A 579 -4.31 8.48 -15.61
CA GLN A 579 -4.34 9.04 -14.25
C GLN A 579 -5.72 9.56 -13.81
N LYS A 580 -6.71 9.62 -14.72
CA LYS A 580 -8.09 10.04 -14.44
C LYS A 580 -9.08 8.87 -14.40
N SER A 581 -8.63 7.63 -14.62
CA SER A 581 -9.47 6.43 -14.57
C SER A 581 -9.73 5.99 -13.13
N TYR A 582 -10.23 6.91 -12.29
CA TYR A 582 -10.54 6.70 -10.88
C TYR A 582 -11.80 7.43 -10.45
N MET A 583 -12.53 6.81 -9.55
CA MET A 583 -13.71 7.36 -8.91
C MET A 583 -13.86 6.74 -7.51
N ASP A 584 -14.31 7.51 -6.53
CA ASP A 584 -14.70 6.99 -5.21
C ASP A 584 -16.06 6.31 -5.32
N PHE A 585 -16.12 5.00 -5.13
CA PHE A 585 -17.37 4.23 -5.05
C PHE A 585 -17.11 2.85 -4.41
N ASN A 586 -18.13 2.24 -3.84
CA ASN A 586 -18.02 0.96 -3.13
C ASN A 586 -19.12 -0.05 -3.48
N GLN A 587 -19.72 0.08 -4.65
CA GLN A 587 -20.68 -0.91 -5.14
C GLN A 587 -19.95 -2.18 -5.60
N GLY A 588 -20.36 -3.31 -5.04
CA GLY A 588 -19.87 -4.62 -5.42
C GLY A 588 -20.35 -5.04 -6.83
N TRP A 589 -20.53 -6.35 -7.03
CA TRP A 589 -21.12 -6.88 -8.25
C TRP A 589 -22.53 -6.27 -8.48
N PRO A 590 -22.88 -5.85 -9.66
CA PRO A 590 -22.22 -5.98 -10.97
C PRO A 590 -21.26 -4.84 -11.35
N LEU A 591 -21.03 -3.83 -10.48
CA LEU A 591 -20.20 -2.67 -10.80
C LEU A 591 -18.70 -2.88 -10.48
N ASN A 592 -18.36 -3.89 -9.68
CA ASN A 592 -16.99 -4.32 -9.46
C ASN A 592 -16.05 -3.19 -8.97
N SER A 593 -16.51 -2.35 -8.03
CA SER A 593 -15.74 -1.20 -7.54
C SER A 593 -14.39 -1.62 -6.92
N TRP A 594 -14.28 -2.89 -6.47
CA TRP A 594 -13.02 -3.45 -5.99
C TRP A 594 -11.83 -3.25 -6.95
N ALA A 595 -12.08 -3.26 -8.26
CA ALA A 595 -11.03 -3.06 -9.26
C ALA A 595 -10.40 -1.64 -9.24
N VAL A 596 -10.99 -0.69 -8.50
CA VAL A 596 -10.60 0.72 -8.45
C VAL A 596 -10.42 1.21 -7.01
N SER A 597 -11.38 0.91 -6.12
CA SER A 597 -11.47 1.54 -4.79
C SER A 597 -11.14 0.60 -3.64
N GLU A 598 -10.91 -0.69 -3.88
CA GLU A 598 -10.55 -1.62 -2.81
C GLU A 598 -9.21 -1.25 -2.18
N ASN A 599 -9.16 -1.31 -0.85
CA ASN A 599 -7.88 -1.28 -0.12
C ASN A 599 -7.20 -2.65 -0.19
N SER A 600 -5.90 -2.69 0.08
CA SER A 600 -5.17 -3.94 0.33
C SER A 600 -4.01 -3.69 1.28
N ASN A 601 -3.77 -4.64 2.17
CA ASN A 601 -2.59 -4.60 3.05
C ASN A 601 -1.28 -4.59 2.25
N SER A 602 -1.28 -5.15 1.05
CA SER A 602 -0.14 -5.08 0.11
C SER A 602 0.16 -3.63 -0.30
N TYR A 603 -0.86 -2.85 -0.65
CA TYR A 603 -0.67 -1.43 -0.98
C TYR A 603 -0.24 -0.64 0.25
N GLN A 604 -0.90 -0.92 1.38
CA GLN A 604 -0.68 -0.24 2.64
C GLN A 604 0.76 -0.39 3.14
N VAL A 605 1.28 -1.61 3.18
CA VAL A 605 2.64 -1.86 3.69
C VAL A 605 3.72 -1.23 2.82
N GLN A 606 3.53 -1.20 1.50
CA GLN A 606 4.47 -0.53 0.59
C GLN A 606 4.45 0.99 0.75
N TYR A 607 3.27 1.56 0.96
CA TYR A 607 3.11 2.98 1.26
C TYR A 607 3.75 3.33 2.63
N LEU A 608 3.50 2.53 3.67
CA LEU A 608 4.11 2.70 4.99
C LEU A 608 5.64 2.65 4.92
N ARG A 609 6.19 1.68 4.18
CA ARG A 609 7.63 1.56 3.98
C ARG A 609 8.21 2.79 3.28
N LEU A 610 7.52 3.32 2.26
CA LEU A 610 7.96 4.52 1.56
C LEU A 610 7.86 5.75 2.45
N LEU A 611 6.71 5.97 3.08
CA LEU A 611 6.45 7.16 3.91
C LEU A 611 7.39 7.23 5.12
N SER A 612 7.64 6.09 5.78
CA SER A 612 8.52 6.04 6.97
C SER A 612 9.93 6.58 6.72
N LYS A 613 10.43 6.52 5.48
CA LYS A 613 11.75 7.04 5.09
C LYS A 613 11.85 8.58 5.19
N PHE A 614 10.71 9.26 5.25
CA PHE A 614 10.58 10.71 5.33
C PHE A 614 10.05 11.19 6.68
N VAL A 615 9.84 10.31 7.64
CA VAL A 615 9.50 10.60 9.04
C VAL A 615 10.76 10.58 9.90
N LYS A 616 10.87 11.61 10.80
CA LYS A 616 12.03 11.77 11.71
C LYS A 616 11.62 11.50 13.15
#